data_0a677e599100524580a30a408d03c7e8
#
_entry.id   0a677e599100524580a30a408d03c7e8
#
_cell.length_a   1.000
_cell.length_b   1.000
_cell.length_c   1.000
_cell.angle_alpha   90.00
_cell.angle_beta   90.00
_cell.angle_gamma   90.00
#
_symmetry.space_group_name_H-M   'P 1'
#
loop_
_entity.id
_entity.type
_entity.pdbx_description
1 polymer ?
#
loop_
_entity_poly.entity_id
_entity_poly.type
_entity_poly.pdbx_seq_one_letter_code
_entity_poly.pdbx_strand_id
1 'polypeptide(L)'
;MSDTSQNQHFIADVMLGRLARWLRLLGFDTVYFPDISDTRLIKVAKEQGRLILTRDTRLIKIKGIKDYLLIRANDSFQQLLEVIHALGLKDFHLLTRCVACNGQLSRFFDKTEIKDSVPDFVFLNIHVFLKCHDCGKVYWEGTHPKMFRDKLAEVLSSNPSFCRGFSS
;
A
#
# COMPACT_ATOMS: atom_id res chain seq x y z
N MET A 1 -25.69 -8.18 -3.59
CA MET A 1 -24.46 -7.84 -4.33
C MET A 1 -23.41 -7.53 -3.29
N SER A 2 -22.50 -8.45 -3.09
CA SER A 2 -21.46 -8.35 -2.10
C SER A 2 -20.48 -7.26 -2.51
N ASP A 3 -20.30 -6.30 -1.64
CA ASP A 3 -19.33 -5.23 -1.72
C ASP A 3 -17.90 -5.83 -1.58
N THR A 4 -17.35 -6.23 -2.71
CA THR A 4 -16.09 -7.00 -2.78
C THR A 4 -14.85 -6.10 -2.73
N SER A 5 -15.01 -4.79 -2.60
CA SER A 5 -13.93 -3.81 -2.73
C SER A 5 -13.17 -3.52 -1.42
N GLN A 6 -13.68 -3.91 -0.26
CA GLN A 6 -13.08 -3.50 1.03
C GLN A 6 -12.05 -4.47 1.64
N ASN A 7 -11.79 -5.62 1.03
CA ASN A 7 -10.91 -6.62 1.68
C ASN A 7 -9.91 -7.27 0.72
N GLN A 8 -9.39 -6.51 -0.23
CA GLN A 8 -8.37 -7.06 -1.12
C GLN A 8 -7.01 -7.08 -0.41
N HIS A 9 -6.49 -8.29 -0.23
CA HIS A 9 -5.16 -8.54 0.31
C HIS A 9 -4.21 -8.85 -0.84
N PHE A 10 -3.06 -8.21 -0.86
CA PHE A 10 -2.06 -8.37 -1.91
C PHE A 10 -0.79 -9.05 -1.40
N ILE A 11 -0.09 -9.71 -2.30
CA ILE A 11 1.30 -10.06 -2.17
C ILE A 11 2.05 -9.58 -3.41
N ALA A 12 3.06 -8.76 -3.23
CA ALA A 12 3.86 -8.22 -4.31
C ALA A 12 5.14 -9.04 -4.52
N ASP A 13 5.43 -9.34 -5.78
CA ASP A 13 6.66 -9.97 -6.21
C ASP A 13 7.88 -9.07 -5.95
N VAL A 14 9.08 -9.67 -5.90
CA VAL A 14 10.36 -9.00 -5.56
C VAL A 14 10.63 -7.71 -6.34
N MET A 15 10.17 -7.63 -7.59
CA MET A 15 10.34 -6.46 -8.45
C MET A 15 9.42 -5.28 -8.09
N LEU A 16 8.42 -5.47 -7.25
CA LEU A 16 7.33 -4.53 -6.99
C LEU A 16 7.37 -3.89 -5.59
N GLY A 17 8.57 -3.80 -4.98
CA GLY A 17 8.71 -3.24 -3.64
C GLY A 17 8.22 -1.79 -3.49
N ARG A 18 8.38 -0.94 -4.51
CA ARG A 18 7.85 0.43 -4.50
C ARG A 18 6.32 0.46 -4.61
N LEU A 19 5.76 -0.38 -5.48
CA LEU A 19 4.32 -0.55 -5.58
C LEU A 19 3.70 -1.01 -4.25
N ALA A 20 4.33 -1.99 -3.58
CA ALA A 20 3.88 -2.45 -2.26
C ALA A 20 3.82 -1.30 -1.24
N ARG A 21 4.81 -0.40 -1.24
CA ARG A 21 4.81 0.78 -0.37
C ARG A 21 3.67 1.75 -0.69
N TRP A 22 3.37 1.98 -1.98
CA TRP A 22 2.26 2.84 -2.40
C TRP A 22 0.91 2.26 -1.98
N LEU A 23 0.71 0.96 -2.16
CA LEU A 23 -0.52 0.29 -1.74
C LEU A 23 -0.72 0.34 -0.22
N ARG A 24 0.34 0.12 0.56
CA ARG A 24 0.31 0.28 2.03
C ARG A 24 -0.01 1.70 2.46
N LEU A 25 0.55 2.71 1.77
CA LEU A 25 0.24 4.12 2.04
C LEU A 25 -1.24 4.42 1.84
N LEU A 26 -1.88 3.78 0.86
CA LEU A 26 -3.31 3.87 0.59
C LEU A 26 -4.17 3.01 1.54
N GLY A 27 -3.57 2.25 2.45
CA GLY A 27 -4.26 1.45 3.45
C GLY A 27 -4.48 -0.03 3.06
N PHE A 28 -4.02 -0.45 1.88
CA PHE A 28 -4.18 -1.84 1.44
C PHE A 28 -3.18 -2.79 2.10
N ASP A 29 -3.68 -3.91 2.59
CA ASP A 29 -2.86 -5.00 3.12
C ASP A 29 -2.02 -5.63 2.00
N THR A 30 -0.74 -5.28 1.97
CA THR A 30 0.18 -5.70 0.93
C THR A 30 1.45 -6.29 1.53
N VAL A 31 1.57 -7.60 1.45
CA VAL A 31 2.77 -8.34 1.87
C VAL A 31 3.84 -8.23 0.79
N TYR A 32 5.08 -8.04 1.21
CA TYR A 32 6.24 -7.97 0.34
C TYR A 32 7.48 -8.45 1.07
N PHE A 33 8.26 -9.31 0.39
CA PHE A 33 9.57 -9.77 0.85
C PHE A 33 10.58 -9.52 -0.29
N PRO A 34 11.74 -8.90 0.00
CA PRO A 34 12.70 -8.51 -1.03
C PRO A 34 13.39 -9.69 -1.73
N ASP A 35 13.36 -10.89 -1.11
CA ASP A 35 14.07 -12.08 -1.54
C ASP A 35 13.21 -13.35 -1.53
N ILE A 36 11.89 -13.22 -1.66
CA ILE A 36 10.99 -14.37 -1.65
C ILE A 36 11.13 -15.21 -2.93
N SER A 37 11.21 -16.54 -2.77
CA SER A 37 11.13 -17.45 -3.93
C SER A 37 9.71 -17.58 -4.46
N ASP A 38 9.58 -17.90 -5.74
CA ASP A 38 8.27 -18.09 -6.40
C ASP A 38 7.40 -19.12 -5.66
N THR A 39 8.00 -20.24 -5.25
CA THR A 39 7.30 -21.30 -4.51
C THR A 39 6.74 -20.77 -3.19
N ARG A 40 7.51 -19.99 -2.45
CA ARG A 40 7.07 -19.41 -1.18
C ARG A 40 6.02 -18.32 -1.38
N LEU A 41 6.21 -17.49 -2.40
CA LEU A 41 5.26 -16.44 -2.76
C LEU A 41 3.87 -17.05 -3.07
N ILE A 42 3.83 -18.09 -3.91
CA ILE A 42 2.60 -18.81 -4.26
C ILE A 42 1.97 -19.45 -3.03
N LYS A 43 2.78 -20.06 -2.17
CA LYS A 43 2.30 -20.67 -0.93
C LYS A 43 1.63 -19.64 -0.03
N VAL A 44 2.28 -18.51 0.25
CA VAL A 44 1.73 -17.42 1.07
C VAL A 44 0.46 -16.87 0.44
N ALA A 45 0.45 -16.64 -0.88
CA ALA A 45 -0.73 -16.17 -1.59
C ALA A 45 -1.94 -17.08 -1.37
N LYS A 46 -1.76 -18.39 -1.52
CA LYS A 46 -2.82 -19.38 -1.34
C LYS A 46 -3.29 -19.50 0.11
N GLU A 47 -2.35 -19.59 1.06
CA GLU A 47 -2.66 -19.76 2.49
C GLU A 47 -3.40 -18.53 3.06
N GLN A 48 -3.11 -17.33 2.55
CA GLN A 48 -3.66 -16.08 3.06
C GLN A 48 -4.74 -15.47 2.14
N GLY A 49 -5.10 -16.12 1.05
CA GLY A 49 -6.10 -15.62 0.10
C GLY A 49 -5.68 -14.29 -0.54
N ARG A 50 -4.39 -14.12 -0.90
CA ARG A 50 -3.86 -12.88 -1.44
C ARG A 50 -3.77 -12.91 -2.96
N LEU A 51 -4.16 -11.79 -3.59
CA LEU A 51 -3.91 -11.58 -5.01
C LEU A 51 -2.41 -11.33 -5.25
N ILE A 52 -1.82 -12.09 -6.16
CA ILE A 52 -0.42 -11.93 -6.56
C ILE A 52 -0.29 -10.75 -7.53
N LEU A 53 0.55 -9.78 -7.18
CA LEU A 53 0.97 -8.72 -8.09
C LEU A 53 2.37 -9.07 -8.61
N THR A 54 2.54 -9.22 -9.92
CA THR A 54 3.83 -9.61 -10.50
C THR A 54 4.06 -8.98 -11.87
N ARG A 55 5.32 -8.89 -12.26
CA ARG A 55 5.76 -8.57 -13.64
C ARG A 55 6.35 -9.77 -14.34
N ASP A 56 6.50 -10.90 -13.65
CA ASP A 56 7.09 -12.10 -14.23
C ASP A 56 6.05 -12.94 -14.96
N THR A 57 6.17 -12.96 -16.29
CA THR A 57 5.31 -13.78 -17.16
C THR A 57 5.55 -15.29 -17.02
N ARG A 58 6.68 -15.71 -16.40
CA ARG A 58 6.96 -17.12 -16.12
C ARG A 58 6.23 -17.57 -14.85
N LEU A 59 6.19 -16.71 -13.83
CA LEU A 59 5.48 -16.97 -12.58
C LEU A 59 4.01 -17.33 -12.85
N ILE A 60 3.31 -16.55 -13.68
CA ILE A 60 1.89 -16.76 -13.99
C ILE A 60 1.59 -18.04 -14.78
N LYS A 61 2.61 -18.66 -15.39
CA LYS A 61 2.49 -19.94 -16.10
C LYS A 61 2.59 -21.15 -15.18
N ILE A 62 2.96 -20.96 -13.92
CA ILE A 62 3.05 -22.04 -12.94
C ILE A 62 1.66 -22.61 -12.67
N LYS A 63 1.51 -23.93 -12.81
CA LYS A 63 0.25 -24.63 -12.62
C LYS A 63 -0.33 -24.36 -11.22
N GLY A 64 -1.59 -23.94 -11.20
CA GLY A 64 -2.32 -23.70 -9.93
C GLY A 64 -2.29 -22.26 -9.42
N ILE A 65 -1.70 -21.32 -10.15
CA ILE A 65 -1.89 -19.88 -9.92
C ILE A 65 -3.18 -19.46 -10.66
N LYS A 66 -4.12 -18.86 -9.93
CA LYS A 66 -5.38 -18.36 -10.49
C LYS A 66 -5.59 -16.87 -10.19
N ASP A 67 -5.21 -16.44 -9.00
CA ASP A 67 -5.48 -15.10 -8.50
C ASP A 67 -4.21 -14.25 -8.61
N TYR A 68 -4.03 -13.60 -9.77
CA TYR A 68 -2.90 -12.71 -10.03
C TYR A 68 -3.30 -11.52 -10.91
N LEU A 69 -2.51 -10.46 -10.82
CA LEU A 69 -2.51 -9.34 -11.74
C LEU A 69 -1.10 -9.15 -12.31
N LEU A 70 -0.99 -9.27 -13.63
CA LEU A 70 0.25 -9.02 -14.35
C LEU A 70 0.42 -7.52 -14.59
N ILE A 71 1.41 -6.92 -13.94
CA ILE A 71 1.73 -5.50 -14.04
C ILE A 71 2.66 -5.26 -15.23
N ARG A 72 2.29 -4.35 -16.11
CA ARG A 72 3.03 -4.03 -17.34
C ARG A 72 3.82 -2.74 -17.25
N ALA A 73 3.35 -1.78 -16.47
CA ALA A 73 3.99 -0.50 -16.29
C ALA A 73 5.40 -0.62 -15.68
N ASN A 74 6.31 0.25 -16.11
CA ASN A 74 7.69 0.30 -15.58
C ASN A 74 7.84 1.23 -14.39
N ASP A 75 7.17 2.37 -14.43
CA ASP A 75 7.20 3.36 -13.32
C ASP A 75 6.26 2.93 -12.19
N SER A 76 6.73 3.10 -10.95
CA SER A 76 5.99 2.62 -9.77
C SER A 76 4.66 3.33 -9.54
N PHE A 77 4.53 4.59 -9.93
CA PHE A 77 3.25 5.31 -9.83
C PHE A 77 2.27 4.84 -10.91
N GLN A 78 2.76 4.59 -12.13
CA GLN A 78 1.96 3.99 -13.20
C GLN A 78 1.52 2.56 -12.84
N GLN A 79 2.39 1.78 -12.17
CA GLN A 79 2.02 0.46 -11.63
C GLN A 79 0.86 0.58 -10.63
N LEU A 80 0.90 1.57 -9.75
CA LEU A 80 -0.19 1.83 -8.80
C LEU A 80 -1.50 2.16 -9.53
N LEU A 81 -1.46 3.03 -10.52
CA LEU A 81 -2.64 3.36 -11.34
C LEU A 81 -3.17 2.14 -12.07
N GLU A 82 -2.30 1.30 -12.62
CA GLU A 82 -2.68 0.05 -13.27
C GLU A 82 -3.44 -0.88 -12.31
N VAL A 83 -2.96 -1.05 -11.07
CA VAL A 83 -3.64 -1.84 -10.03
C VAL A 83 -5.00 -1.24 -9.68
N ILE A 84 -5.04 0.09 -9.42
CA ILE A 84 -6.28 0.80 -9.08
C ILE A 84 -7.33 0.61 -10.19
N HIS A 85 -6.93 0.79 -11.45
CA HIS A 85 -7.82 0.66 -12.61
C HIS A 85 -8.29 -0.78 -12.81
N ALA A 86 -7.34 -1.73 -12.84
CA ALA A 86 -7.64 -3.14 -13.13
C ALA A 86 -8.58 -3.77 -12.09
N LEU A 87 -8.44 -3.36 -10.83
CA LEU A 87 -9.21 -3.92 -9.71
C LEU A 87 -10.37 -3.02 -9.26
N GLY A 88 -10.52 -1.84 -9.85
CA GLY A 88 -11.55 -0.87 -9.46
C GLY A 88 -11.42 -0.41 -8.01
N LEU A 89 -10.20 -0.25 -7.51
CA LEU A 89 -9.97 0.12 -6.12
C LEU A 89 -10.52 1.51 -5.81
N LYS A 90 -11.23 1.61 -4.70
CA LYS A 90 -11.85 2.82 -4.16
C LYS A 90 -11.60 2.85 -2.65
N ASP A 91 -12.06 3.90 -1.97
CA ASP A 91 -12.03 4.00 -0.51
C ASP A 91 -10.60 3.90 0.07
N PHE A 92 -9.76 4.83 -0.32
CA PHE A 92 -8.38 4.92 0.14
C PHE A 92 -8.32 5.47 1.57
N HIS A 93 -7.65 4.74 2.46
CA HIS A 93 -7.44 5.10 3.86
C HIS A 93 -5.96 5.32 4.13
N LEU A 94 -5.48 6.55 3.87
CA LEU A 94 -4.06 6.87 4.01
C LEU A 94 -3.58 6.67 5.44
N LEU A 95 -2.35 6.16 5.56
CA LEU A 95 -1.66 6.00 6.85
C LEU A 95 -2.43 5.16 7.88
N THR A 96 -3.18 4.18 7.44
CA THR A 96 -3.72 3.13 8.32
C THR A 96 -2.77 1.95 8.45
N ARG A 97 -1.83 1.81 7.49
CA ARG A 97 -0.82 0.76 7.48
C ARG A 97 0.60 1.32 7.40
N CYS A 98 1.50 0.60 8.05
CA CYS A 98 2.92 0.90 8.01
C CYS A 98 3.49 0.66 6.60
N VAL A 99 4.02 1.72 5.99
CA VAL A 99 4.63 1.64 4.66
C VAL A 99 5.85 0.70 4.63
N ALA A 100 6.55 0.56 5.77
CA ALA A 100 7.74 -0.28 5.87
C ALA A 100 7.41 -1.77 6.04
N CYS A 101 6.56 -2.15 7.00
CA CYS A 101 6.34 -3.56 7.37
C CYS A 101 4.91 -4.07 7.15
N ASN A 102 3.99 -3.22 6.70
CA ASN A 102 2.58 -3.57 6.51
C ASN A 102 1.75 -3.69 7.81
N GLY A 103 2.34 -3.48 8.97
CA GLY A 103 1.64 -3.50 10.26
C GLY A 103 0.60 -2.39 10.38
N GLN A 104 -0.31 -2.51 11.33
CA GLN A 104 -1.30 -1.47 11.59
C GLN A 104 -0.67 -0.25 12.26
N LEU A 105 -1.17 0.93 11.89
CA LEU A 105 -0.83 2.19 12.53
C LEU A 105 -1.93 2.61 13.49
N SER A 106 -1.55 3.15 14.65
CA SER A 106 -2.49 3.80 15.55
C SER A 106 -1.99 5.17 15.96
N ARG A 107 -2.93 6.03 16.39
CA ARG A 107 -2.58 7.34 16.95
C ARG A 107 -1.74 7.16 18.20
N PHE A 108 -0.71 7.97 18.29
CA PHE A 108 0.21 8.01 19.41
C PHE A 108 0.17 9.39 20.07
N PHE A 109 -0.04 9.42 21.37
CA PHE A 109 -0.31 10.66 22.10
C PHE A 109 0.87 11.12 22.96
N ASP A 110 1.75 10.19 23.36
CA ASP A 110 2.91 10.54 24.18
C ASP A 110 4.08 10.99 23.30
N LYS A 111 4.16 12.31 23.10
CA LYS A 111 5.24 12.91 22.30
C LYS A 111 6.64 12.70 22.91
N THR A 112 6.75 12.47 24.20
CA THR A 112 8.06 12.36 24.86
C THR A 112 8.86 11.16 24.36
N GLU A 113 8.19 10.04 24.08
CA GLU A 113 8.82 8.81 23.55
C GLU A 113 9.32 8.93 22.11
N ILE A 114 8.85 9.92 21.36
CA ILE A 114 9.21 10.05 19.92
C ILE A 114 10.17 11.20 19.64
N LYS A 115 10.59 11.95 20.67
CA LYS A 115 11.44 13.14 20.52
C LYS A 115 12.70 12.84 19.71
N ASP A 116 13.35 11.71 19.97
CA ASP A 116 14.58 11.30 19.28
C ASP A 116 14.33 10.57 17.95
N SER A 117 13.08 10.30 17.63
CA SER A 117 12.65 9.56 16.44
C SER A 117 12.17 10.46 15.29
N VAL A 118 12.02 11.75 15.55
CA VAL A 118 11.51 12.74 14.58
C VAL A 118 12.36 14.01 14.62
N PRO A 119 12.47 14.76 13.50
CA PRO A 119 13.16 16.04 13.49
C PRO A 119 12.51 17.03 14.45
N ASP A 120 13.32 17.92 15.07
CA ASP A 120 12.85 18.92 16.03
C ASP A 120 11.71 19.79 15.48
N PHE A 121 11.81 20.23 14.23
CA PHE A 121 10.75 20.98 13.57
C PHE A 121 9.42 20.22 13.54
N VAL A 122 9.46 18.93 13.23
CA VAL A 122 8.28 18.06 13.20
C VAL A 122 7.72 17.88 14.59
N PHE A 123 8.59 17.63 15.58
CA PHE A 123 8.20 17.49 16.98
C PHE A 123 7.47 18.72 17.51
N LEU A 124 7.94 19.91 17.16
CA LEU A 124 7.37 21.18 17.63
C LEU A 124 6.05 21.53 16.93
N ASN A 125 5.92 21.23 15.63
CA ASN A 125 4.83 21.74 14.80
C ASN A 125 3.73 20.71 14.48
N ILE A 126 4.00 19.42 14.64
CA ILE A 126 3.02 18.36 14.38
C ILE A 126 2.40 17.89 15.69
N HIS A 127 1.08 17.74 15.68
CA HIS A 127 0.32 17.35 16.89
C HIS A 127 -0.20 15.92 16.86
N VAL A 128 -0.29 15.32 15.65
CA VAL A 128 -0.80 13.97 15.49
C VAL A 128 0.29 13.08 14.90
N PHE A 129 0.66 12.07 15.65
CA PHE A 129 1.59 11.04 15.24
C PHE A 129 0.91 9.68 15.19
N LEU A 130 1.42 8.82 14.30
CA LEU A 130 1.00 7.44 14.17
C LEU A 130 2.21 6.54 14.43
N LYS A 131 2.03 5.47 15.17
CA LYS A 131 3.10 4.51 15.47
C LYS A 131 2.68 3.12 14.99
N CYS A 132 3.62 2.42 14.39
CA CYS A 132 3.41 1.05 13.97
C CYS A 132 3.51 0.10 15.17
N HIS A 133 2.52 -0.77 15.32
CA HIS A 133 2.52 -1.77 16.39
C HIS A 133 3.64 -2.81 16.24
N ASP A 134 4.02 -3.15 14.99
CA ASP A 134 4.94 -4.25 14.73
C ASP A 134 6.41 -3.79 14.70
N CYS A 135 6.72 -2.68 14.01
CA CYS A 135 8.10 -2.23 13.84
C CYS A 135 8.45 -0.92 14.57
N GLY A 136 7.50 -0.32 15.28
CA GLY A 136 7.71 0.89 16.07
C GLY A 136 7.92 2.19 15.25
N LYS A 137 7.94 2.14 13.92
CA LYS A 137 8.12 3.34 13.09
C LYS A 137 7.02 4.35 13.31
N VAL A 138 7.44 5.62 13.38
CA VAL A 138 6.56 6.77 13.58
C VAL A 138 6.28 7.45 12.25
N TYR A 139 5.02 7.85 12.06
CA TYR A 139 4.52 8.56 10.89
C TYR A 139 3.74 9.80 11.33
N TRP A 140 3.64 10.77 10.46
CA TRP A 140 2.82 11.96 10.65
C TRP A 140 2.25 12.45 9.32
N GLU A 141 1.19 13.21 9.36
CA GLU A 141 0.62 13.83 8.18
C GLU A 141 1.46 15.08 7.82
N GLY A 142 2.48 14.88 7.01
CA GLY A 142 3.37 15.92 6.50
C GLY A 142 3.18 16.19 5.02
N THR A 143 4.13 16.93 4.45
CA THR A 143 4.09 17.36 3.04
C THR A 143 4.04 16.20 2.06
N HIS A 144 4.80 15.11 2.30
CA HIS A 144 4.91 13.99 1.37
C HIS A 144 3.60 13.19 1.20
N PRO A 145 2.91 12.74 2.27
CA PRO A 145 1.61 12.10 2.14
C PRO A 145 0.56 12.99 1.49
N LYS A 146 0.58 14.28 1.80
CA LYS A 146 -0.33 15.26 1.19
C LYS A 146 -0.08 15.42 -0.31
N MET A 147 1.18 15.64 -0.72
CA MET A 147 1.54 15.75 -2.14
C MET A 147 1.19 14.48 -2.94
N PHE A 148 1.38 13.31 -2.33
CA PHE A 148 1.00 12.05 -2.95
C PHE A 148 -0.52 11.95 -3.14
N ARG A 149 -1.30 12.29 -2.11
CA ARG A 149 -2.77 12.31 -2.17
C ARG A 149 -3.27 13.26 -3.24
N ASP A 150 -2.71 14.49 -3.28
CA ASP A 150 -3.11 15.52 -4.24
C ASP A 150 -2.82 15.06 -5.68
N LYS A 151 -1.62 14.51 -5.93
CA LYS A 151 -1.23 13.95 -7.23
C LYS A 151 -2.13 12.77 -7.64
N LEU A 152 -2.44 11.88 -6.72
CA LEU A 152 -3.32 10.75 -7.00
C LEU A 152 -4.74 11.23 -7.31
N ALA A 153 -5.27 12.18 -6.54
CA ALA A 153 -6.58 12.77 -6.76
C ALA A 153 -6.67 13.47 -8.11
N GLU A 154 -5.65 14.23 -8.50
CA GLU A 154 -5.58 14.90 -9.81
C GLU A 154 -5.67 13.89 -10.96
N VAL A 155 -4.86 12.83 -10.90
CA VAL A 155 -4.82 11.80 -11.95
C VAL A 155 -6.13 11.00 -12.01
N LEU A 156 -6.71 10.67 -10.86
CA LEU A 156 -7.98 9.93 -10.81
C LEU A 156 -9.17 10.81 -11.24
N SER A 157 -9.15 12.12 -10.96
CA SER A 157 -10.18 13.08 -11.38
C SER A 157 -10.18 13.32 -12.89
N SER A 158 -9.01 13.21 -13.51
CA SER A 158 -8.87 13.32 -14.97
C SER A 158 -9.50 12.14 -15.72
N ASN A 159 -9.91 11.10 -14.99
CA ASN A 159 -10.52 9.90 -15.53
C ASN A 159 -11.95 9.76 -14.96
N PRO A 160 -13.03 10.04 -15.75
CA PRO A 160 -14.41 10.17 -15.26
C PRO A 160 -14.97 8.96 -14.50
N SER A 161 -14.33 7.80 -14.60
CA SER A 161 -14.76 6.58 -13.92
C SER A 161 -14.44 6.54 -12.41
N PHE A 162 -13.72 7.53 -11.86
CA PHE A 162 -13.17 7.48 -10.49
C PHE A 162 -13.65 8.57 -9.51
N CYS A 163 -14.65 9.36 -9.87
CA CYS A 163 -15.07 10.55 -9.09
C CYS A 163 -15.68 10.30 -7.69
N ARG A 164 -15.51 9.15 -7.04
CA ARG A 164 -16.02 8.90 -5.68
C ARG A 164 -15.06 8.05 -4.86
N GLY A 165 -13.97 8.59 -4.36
CA GLY A 165 -13.00 7.79 -3.61
C GLY A 165 -12.31 8.42 -2.41
N PHE A 166 -12.53 9.69 -2.11
CA PHE A 166 -11.97 10.32 -0.93
C PHE A 166 -13.09 10.78 0.00
N SER A 167 -13.37 9.98 1.04
CA SER A 167 -14.14 10.45 2.18
C SER A 167 -13.25 11.24 3.12
N SER A 168 -13.72 12.42 3.50
CA SER A 168 -13.07 13.36 4.44
C SER A 168 -12.93 12.77 5.83
#